data_8c7d7e7d57416d9061b6213a0fc33f31
#
_entry.id   8c7d7e7d57416d9061b6213a0fc33f31
#
_cell.length_a   1.000
_cell.length_b   1.000
_cell.length_c   1.000
_cell.angle_alpha   90.00
_cell.angle_beta   90.00
_cell.angle_gamma   90.00
#
_symmetry.space_group_name_H-M   'P 1'
#
loop_
_entity.id
_entity.type
_entity.pdbx_description
1 polymer ?
#
loop_
_entity_poly.entity_id
_entity_poly.type
_entity_poly.pdbx_seq_one_letter_code
_entity_poly.pdbx_strand_id
1 'polypeptide(L)'
;MNTLGVGVDVGGTTIKAVLAGDDGVVRERVDPAPTPHTGAEDVARVVASMAKPLLALAGPGAALGVCVPGIVDEERGMGVFSANLGWRRAPLRDLIAHLCGCPVAFGHDVRSGALAEARWGVGVPDCLYVAVGTGIASGLVLGGHLSPSRPWTGEIGQVGVAHPATGVIVPLESVSSASAIARRAADAGIVPDGAGARDVEDAAVMGSQEAVRILDEAMGALGHVLSVVAHQVGSIPIVLGGGLSRGGELIYGPLRRALTLGSIVAPPPALLRARLGADSQALGAVALSLELEEVYA
;
A
#
# COMPACT_ATOMS: atom_id res chain seq x y z
N MET A 1 -4.89 -15.44 -26.34
CA MET A 1 -3.70 -15.76 -25.50
C MET A 1 -3.77 -14.80 -24.34
N ASN A 2 -3.52 -15.26 -23.09
CA ASN A 2 -3.50 -14.32 -21.97
C ASN A 2 -2.28 -13.41 -22.12
N THR A 3 -2.49 -12.10 -22.08
CA THR A 3 -1.40 -11.12 -22.07
C THR A 3 -0.62 -11.27 -20.76
N LEU A 4 0.70 -11.28 -20.86
CA LEU A 4 1.59 -11.42 -19.69
C LEU A 4 2.22 -10.08 -19.36
N GLY A 5 2.13 -9.66 -18.11
CA GLY A 5 2.78 -8.45 -17.60
C GLY A 5 3.87 -8.78 -16.57
N VAL A 6 4.91 -7.96 -16.54
CA VAL A 6 5.99 -8.05 -15.55
C VAL A 6 5.84 -6.93 -14.53
N GLY A 7 5.82 -7.29 -13.24
CA GLY A 7 5.71 -6.34 -12.14
C GLY A 7 6.83 -6.48 -11.13
N VAL A 8 7.39 -5.35 -10.69
CA VAL A 8 8.39 -5.27 -9.62
C VAL A 8 7.91 -4.35 -8.52
N ASP A 9 7.86 -4.87 -7.32
CA ASP A 9 7.58 -4.14 -6.08
C ASP A 9 8.88 -3.87 -5.33
N VAL A 10 9.25 -2.60 -5.20
CA VAL A 10 10.38 -2.16 -4.40
C VAL A 10 9.89 -1.87 -2.99
N GLY A 11 9.97 -2.85 -2.10
CA GLY A 11 9.68 -2.61 -0.69
C GLY A 11 10.84 -1.95 0.06
N GLY A 12 10.59 -1.48 1.28
CA GLY A 12 11.62 -0.83 2.12
C GLY A 12 12.80 -1.73 2.50
N THR A 13 12.62 -3.07 2.50
CA THR A 13 13.65 -4.05 2.87
C THR A 13 13.88 -5.10 1.79
N THR A 14 12.91 -5.33 0.93
CA THR A 14 12.91 -6.45 -0.02
C THR A 14 12.25 -6.03 -1.33
N ILE A 15 12.88 -6.36 -2.45
CA ILE A 15 12.34 -6.21 -3.79
C ILE A 15 11.76 -7.54 -4.24
N LYS A 16 10.56 -7.53 -4.81
CA LYS A 16 9.86 -8.69 -5.36
C LYS A 16 9.58 -8.48 -6.84
N ALA A 17 9.69 -9.54 -7.65
CA ALA A 17 9.37 -9.49 -9.07
C ALA A 17 8.51 -10.69 -9.46
N VAL A 18 7.47 -10.44 -10.26
CA VAL A 18 6.54 -11.46 -10.73
C VAL A 18 6.20 -11.28 -12.21
N LEU A 19 5.92 -12.39 -12.88
CA LEU A 19 5.25 -12.47 -14.17
C LEU A 19 3.84 -12.97 -13.90
N ALA A 20 2.83 -12.24 -14.35
CA ALA A 20 1.43 -12.66 -14.19
C ALA A 20 0.63 -12.39 -15.46
N GLY A 21 -0.48 -13.11 -15.61
CA GLY A 21 -1.42 -12.89 -16.69
C GLY A 21 -2.38 -11.74 -16.41
N ASP A 22 -3.13 -11.36 -17.44
CA ASP A 22 -4.25 -10.40 -17.36
C ASP A 22 -5.40 -10.89 -16.44
N ASP A 23 -5.38 -12.17 -16.07
CA ASP A 23 -6.22 -12.80 -15.05
C ASP A 23 -5.69 -12.61 -13.61
N GLY A 24 -4.56 -11.94 -13.41
CA GLY A 24 -3.91 -11.73 -12.12
C GLY A 24 -3.24 -12.98 -11.54
N VAL A 25 -3.18 -14.08 -12.28
CA VAL A 25 -2.53 -15.31 -11.82
C VAL A 25 -1.03 -15.23 -12.07
N VAL A 26 -0.26 -15.35 -11.00
CA VAL A 26 1.20 -15.36 -11.07
C VAL A 26 1.66 -16.64 -11.76
N ARG A 27 2.45 -16.49 -12.81
CA ARG A 27 3.02 -17.58 -13.62
C ARG A 27 4.46 -17.89 -13.21
N GLU A 28 5.22 -16.85 -12.85
CA GLU A 28 6.64 -16.99 -12.46
C GLU A 28 6.99 -15.95 -11.39
N ARG A 29 7.97 -16.28 -10.55
CA ARG A 29 8.53 -15.42 -9.51
C ARG A 29 10.06 -15.49 -9.55
N VAL A 30 10.69 -14.37 -9.27
CA VAL A 30 12.12 -14.34 -8.94
C VAL A 30 12.25 -14.34 -7.42
N ASP A 31 13.28 -15.02 -6.90
CA ASP A 31 13.57 -14.98 -5.46
C ASP A 31 13.72 -13.54 -4.99
N PRO A 32 13.10 -13.17 -3.86
CA PRO A 32 13.16 -11.80 -3.36
C PRO A 32 14.61 -11.37 -3.08
N ALA A 33 14.94 -10.13 -3.45
CA ALA A 33 16.25 -9.54 -3.23
C ALA A 33 16.19 -8.47 -2.12
N PRO A 34 17.28 -8.29 -1.34
CA PRO A 34 17.37 -7.17 -0.40
C PRO A 34 17.31 -5.83 -1.14
N THR A 35 16.57 -4.85 -0.58
CA THR A 35 16.54 -3.51 -1.13
C THR A 35 17.81 -2.74 -0.76
N PRO A 36 18.57 -2.22 -1.73
CA PRO A 36 19.72 -1.36 -1.43
C PRO A 36 19.28 -0.05 -0.75
N HIS A 37 20.08 0.40 0.23
CA HIS A 37 19.90 1.71 0.89
C HIS A 37 20.99 2.72 0.47
N THR A 38 21.66 2.45 -0.65
CA THR A 38 22.81 3.22 -1.18
C THR A 38 22.43 4.19 -2.29
N GLY A 39 21.15 4.27 -2.63
CA GLY A 39 20.63 5.25 -3.60
C GLY A 39 19.84 4.62 -4.75
N ALA A 40 19.30 5.49 -5.59
CA ALA A 40 18.37 5.14 -6.66
C ALA A 40 18.98 4.24 -7.76
N GLU A 41 20.26 4.48 -8.09
CA GLU A 41 20.96 3.71 -9.13
C GLU A 41 21.17 2.24 -8.72
N ASP A 42 21.47 1.99 -7.43
CA ASP A 42 21.61 0.62 -6.92
C ASP A 42 20.28 -0.10 -6.92
N VAL A 43 19.21 0.56 -6.50
CA VAL A 43 17.85 0.03 -6.57
C VAL A 43 17.47 -0.28 -8.02
N ALA A 44 17.72 0.65 -8.96
CA ALA A 44 17.43 0.44 -10.37
C ALA A 44 18.20 -0.77 -10.96
N ARG A 45 19.46 -0.97 -10.55
CA ARG A 45 20.24 -2.15 -10.98
C ARG A 45 19.65 -3.48 -10.46
N VAL A 46 19.21 -3.52 -9.20
CA VAL A 46 18.55 -4.71 -8.64
C VAL A 46 17.22 -4.96 -9.34
N VAL A 47 16.39 -3.94 -9.52
CA VAL A 47 15.12 -4.03 -10.27
C VAL A 47 15.36 -4.60 -11.66
N ALA A 48 16.33 -4.06 -12.42
CA ALA A 48 16.65 -4.52 -13.76
C ALA A 48 17.16 -5.98 -13.77
N SER A 49 17.97 -6.37 -12.79
CA SER A 49 18.47 -7.76 -12.69
C SER A 49 17.35 -8.78 -12.46
N MET A 50 16.32 -8.39 -11.67
CA MET A 50 15.17 -9.23 -11.38
C MET A 50 14.14 -9.24 -12.53
N ALA A 51 13.95 -8.09 -13.20
CA ALA A 51 12.96 -7.97 -14.27
C ALA A 51 13.37 -8.65 -15.58
N LYS A 52 14.66 -8.60 -15.97
CA LYS A 52 15.13 -9.12 -17.26
C LYS A 52 14.77 -10.59 -17.54
N PRO A 53 14.92 -11.54 -16.61
CA PRO A 53 14.49 -12.92 -16.84
C PRO A 53 12.99 -13.03 -17.12
N LEU A 54 12.17 -12.27 -16.40
CA LEU A 54 10.71 -12.27 -16.55
C LEU A 54 10.28 -11.59 -17.86
N LEU A 55 10.94 -10.50 -18.26
CA LEU A 55 10.71 -9.83 -19.55
C LEU A 55 11.03 -10.75 -20.72
N ALA A 56 12.09 -11.57 -20.62
CA ALA A 56 12.41 -12.57 -21.63
C ALA A 56 11.33 -13.64 -21.77
N LEU A 57 10.66 -14.01 -20.68
CA LEU A 57 9.54 -14.96 -20.68
C LEU A 57 8.23 -14.32 -21.19
N ALA A 58 7.99 -13.04 -20.89
CA ALA A 58 6.82 -12.30 -21.38
C ALA A 58 6.85 -12.11 -22.90
N GLY A 59 8.03 -12.01 -23.47
CA GLY A 59 8.24 -11.92 -24.92
C GLY A 59 8.59 -10.53 -25.44
N PRO A 60 8.83 -10.40 -26.75
CA PRO A 60 9.20 -9.12 -27.36
C PRO A 60 8.10 -8.06 -27.19
N GLY A 61 8.49 -6.84 -26.84
CA GLY A 61 7.57 -5.72 -26.68
C GLY A 61 6.92 -5.62 -25.31
N ALA A 62 7.16 -6.57 -24.38
CA ALA A 62 6.62 -6.51 -23.04
C ALA A 62 7.08 -5.26 -22.29
N ALA A 63 6.15 -4.62 -21.60
CA ALA A 63 6.42 -3.50 -20.69
C ALA A 63 6.72 -4.00 -19.27
N LEU A 64 7.43 -3.17 -18.51
CA LEU A 64 7.70 -3.41 -17.09
C LEU A 64 6.91 -2.45 -16.22
N GLY A 65 6.15 -2.97 -15.26
CA GLY A 65 5.59 -2.16 -14.20
C GLY A 65 6.51 -2.15 -12.98
N VAL A 66 6.70 -0.98 -12.39
CA VAL A 66 7.51 -0.83 -11.16
C VAL A 66 6.77 0.06 -10.18
N CYS A 67 6.62 -0.40 -8.95
CA CYS A 67 6.12 0.44 -7.88
C CYS A 67 7.16 0.59 -6.75
N VAL A 68 7.15 1.78 -6.12
CA VAL A 68 8.13 2.14 -5.11
C VAL A 68 7.46 2.85 -3.93
N PRO A 69 8.05 2.79 -2.71
CA PRO A 69 7.53 3.47 -1.54
C PRO A 69 7.99 4.93 -1.46
N GLY A 70 7.30 5.72 -0.67
CA GLY A 70 7.60 7.12 -0.38
C GLY A 70 6.81 8.07 -1.26
N ILE A 71 7.27 9.31 -1.37
CA ILE A 71 6.60 10.32 -2.19
C ILE A 71 6.98 10.14 -3.66
N VAL A 72 5.99 9.90 -4.50
CA VAL A 72 6.17 9.54 -5.91
C VAL A 72 5.45 10.54 -6.81
N ASP A 73 6.13 10.97 -7.87
CA ASP A 73 5.52 11.66 -9.03
C ASP A 73 5.41 10.63 -10.16
N GLU A 74 4.24 9.99 -10.24
CA GLU A 74 3.99 8.89 -11.20
C GLU A 74 4.05 9.39 -12.65
N GLU A 75 3.53 10.59 -12.92
CA GLU A 75 3.52 11.20 -14.25
C GLU A 75 4.94 11.42 -14.76
N ARG A 76 5.83 11.94 -13.90
CA ARG A 76 7.23 12.19 -14.26
C ARG A 76 8.15 10.97 -14.06
N GLY A 77 7.66 9.90 -13.45
CA GLY A 77 8.46 8.71 -13.15
C GLY A 77 9.54 8.95 -12.09
N MET A 78 9.26 9.83 -11.13
CA MET A 78 10.24 10.29 -10.15
C MET A 78 9.93 9.79 -8.74
N GLY A 79 10.90 9.19 -8.06
CA GLY A 79 10.92 9.08 -6.62
C GLY A 79 11.26 10.46 -6.02
N VAL A 80 10.23 11.18 -5.56
CA VAL A 80 10.43 12.55 -5.02
C VAL A 80 11.19 12.52 -3.71
N PHE A 81 10.80 11.60 -2.82
CA PHE A 81 11.44 11.42 -1.53
C PHE A 81 11.17 10.03 -0.95
N SER A 82 12.21 9.39 -0.44
CA SER A 82 12.10 8.21 0.44
C SER A 82 13.16 8.29 1.53
N ALA A 83 12.73 8.41 2.78
CA ALA A 83 13.64 8.46 3.92
C ALA A 83 14.38 7.13 4.09
N ASN A 84 13.67 6.00 3.88
CA ASN A 84 14.21 4.67 4.09
C ASN A 84 15.19 4.24 2.99
N LEU A 85 15.01 4.69 1.76
CA LEU A 85 15.82 4.28 0.60
C LEU A 85 16.82 5.36 0.15
N GLY A 86 16.87 6.49 0.87
CA GLY A 86 17.91 7.50 0.75
C GLY A 86 17.89 8.33 -0.53
N TRP A 87 16.79 8.35 -1.29
CA TRP A 87 16.72 9.19 -2.49
C TRP A 87 15.91 10.47 -2.31
N ARG A 88 16.29 11.48 -3.11
CA ARG A 88 15.56 12.72 -3.33
C ARG A 88 15.56 13.04 -4.82
N ARG A 89 14.37 13.27 -5.41
CA ARG A 89 14.17 13.62 -6.82
C ARG A 89 14.91 12.68 -7.79
N ALA A 90 14.78 11.36 -7.58
CA ALA A 90 15.43 10.34 -8.39
C ALA A 90 14.58 9.99 -9.63
N PRO A 91 15.12 10.06 -10.85
CA PRO A 91 14.39 9.69 -12.09
C PRO A 91 14.35 8.16 -12.27
N LEU A 92 13.67 7.47 -11.34
CA LEU A 92 13.71 6.01 -11.23
C LEU A 92 13.17 5.32 -12.48
N ARG A 93 12.06 5.82 -13.06
CA ARG A 93 11.51 5.25 -14.29
C ARG A 93 12.54 5.23 -15.41
N ASP A 94 13.19 6.37 -15.66
CA ASP A 94 14.13 6.53 -16.77
C ASP A 94 15.40 5.70 -16.55
N LEU A 95 15.90 5.62 -15.30
CA LEU A 95 17.03 4.77 -14.95
C LEU A 95 16.70 3.29 -15.21
N ILE A 96 15.53 2.82 -14.78
CA ILE A 96 15.10 1.43 -14.95
C ILE A 96 14.84 1.12 -16.43
N ALA A 97 14.15 2.02 -17.16
CA ALA A 97 13.90 1.86 -18.59
C ALA A 97 15.19 1.75 -19.40
N HIS A 98 16.18 2.59 -19.09
CA HIS A 98 17.50 2.50 -19.71
C HIS A 98 18.18 1.16 -19.44
N LEU A 99 18.14 0.67 -18.20
CA LEU A 99 18.78 -0.59 -17.80
C LEU A 99 18.06 -1.81 -18.38
N CYS A 100 16.72 -1.79 -18.46
CA CYS A 100 15.92 -2.91 -18.99
C CYS A 100 15.81 -2.92 -20.51
N GLY A 101 15.91 -1.76 -21.16
CA GLY A 101 15.70 -1.62 -22.59
C GLY A 101 14.24 -1.76 -23.02
N CYS A 102 13.27 -1.47 -22.14
CA CYS A 102 11.84 -1.58 -22.39
C CYS A 102 11.07 -0.39 -21.78
N PRO A 103 9.82 -0.15 -22.22
CA PRO A 103 8.93 0.82 -21.58
C PRO A 103 8.66 0.44 -20.12
N VAL A 104 8.58 1.46 -19.23
CA VAL A 104 8.32 1.26 -17.80
C VAL A 104 7.11 2.08 -17.36
N ALA A 105 6.08 1.39 -16.83
CA ALA A 105 5.03 1.99 -16.06
C ALA A 105 5.51 2.13 -14.61
N PHE A 106 5.31 3.33 -14.02
CA PHE A 106 5.89 3.66 -12.71
C PHE A 106 4.81 4.17 -11.76
N GLY A 107 4.75 3.60 -10.56
CA GLY A 107 3.72 3.93 -9.58
C GLY A 107 4.19 3.91 -8.13
N HIS A 108 3.31 4.40 -7.25
CA HIS A 108 3.44 4.25 -5.81
C HIS A 108 2.95 2.85 -5.38
N ASP A 109 3.65 2.19 -4.45
CA ASP A 109 3.38 0.81 -4.02
C ASP A 109 1.92 0.59 -3.54
N VAL A 110 1.42 1.42 -2.61
CA VAL A 110 0.06 1.28 -2.08
C VAL A 110 -1.00 1.60 -3.14
N ARG A 111 -0.76 2.59 -4.01
CA ARG A 111 -1.68 2.92 -5.10
C ARG A 111 -1.72 1.79 -6.14
N SER A 112 -0.58 1.24 -6.50
CA SER A 112 -0.52 0.07 -7.37
C SER A 112 -1.24 -1.14 -6.76
N GLY A 113 -1.05 -1.39 -5.46
CA GLY A 113 -1.78 -2.42 -4.73
C GLY A 113 -3.29 -2.21 -4.72
N ALA A 114 -3.75 -0.95 -4.69
CA ALA A 114 -5.17 -0.61 -4.82
C ALA A 114 -5.74 -1.07 -6.16
N LEU A 115 -5.02 -0.82 -7.26
CA LEU A 115 -5.42 -1.26 -8.60
C LEU A 115 -5.54 -2.78 -8.69
N ALA A 116 -4.55 -3.51 -8.16
CA ALA A 116 -4.59 -4.97 -8.14
C ALA A 116 -5.77 -5.51 -7.33
N GLU A 117 -6.02 -4.97 -6.14
CA GLU A 117 -7.14 -5.38 -5.30
C GLU A 117 -8.49 -5.11 -5.97
N ALA A 118 -8.64 -3.96 -6.63
CA ALA A 118 -9.85 -3.64 -7.39
C ALA A 118 -10.05 -4.60 -8.56
N ARG A 119 -8.97 -4.97 -9.27
CA ARG A 119 -9.04 -5.79 -10.50
C ARG A 119 -9.12 -7.29 -10.19
N TRP A 120 -8.28 -7.81 -9.30
CA TRP A 120 -8.09 -9.25 -9.08
C TRP A 120 -8.31 -9.72 -7.64
N GLY A 121 -8.33 -8.80 -6.67
CA GLY A 121 -8.54 -9.12 -5.26
C GLY A 121 -10.01 -9.10 -4.87
N VAL A 122 -10.48 -7.99 -4.33
CA VAL A 122 -11.90 -7.82 -3.95
C VAL A 122 -12.82 -7.70 -5.16
N GLY A 123 -12.30 -7.30 -6.32
CA GLY A 123 -13.05 -7.26 -7.57
C GLY A 123 -14.11 -6.16 -7.62
N VAL A 124 -13.86 -5.00 -7.03
CA VAL A 124 -14.78 -3.85 -7.04
C VAL A 124 -14.15 -2.68 -7.80
N PRO A 125 -14.82 -2.12 -8.82
CA PRO A 125 -14.23 -1.10 -9.68
C PRO A 125 -14.08 0.27 -9.01
N ASP A 126 -14.83 0.53 -7.95
CA ASP A 126 -14.74 1.75 -7.15
C ASP A 126 -14.40 1.38 -5.72
N CYS A 127 -13.23 1.77 -5.24
CA CYS A 127 -12.83 1.55 -3.87
C CYS A 127 -11.74 2.51 -3.40
N LEU A 128 -11.71 2.75 -2.09
CA LEU A 128 -10.59 3.34 -1.38
C LEU A 128 -9.79 2.21 -0.70
N TYR A 129 -8.67 1.85 -1.26
CA TYR A 129 -7.74 0.91 -0.62
C TYR A 129 -6.90 1.63 0.42
N VAL A 130 -6.76 1.04 1.60
CA VAL A 130 -5.98 1.60 2.71
C VAL A 130 -5.04 0.53 3.24
N ALA A 131 -3.74 0.73 3.06
CA ALA A 131 -2.72 -0.14 3.62
C ALA A 131 -2.30 0.36 5.01
N VAL A 132 -2.48 -0.48 6.03
CA VAL A 132 -2.03 -0.21 7.40
C VAL A 132 -0.95 -1.22 7.78
N GLY A 133 0.29 -0.75 7.72
CA GLY A 133 1.50 -1.49 8.04
C GLY A 133 2.39 -0.66 8.98
N THR A 134 3.69 -0.56 8.67
CA THR A 134 4.64 0.34 9.37
C THR A 134 4.17 1.79 9.31
N GLY A 135 3.64 2.22 8.17
CA GLY A 135 2.96 3.49 7.95
C GLY A 135 1.52 3.27 7.48
N ILE A 136 0.87 4.36 7.04
CA ILE A 136 -0.49 4.35 6.49
C ILE A 136 -0.51 5.14 5.19
N ALA A 137 -0.93 4.49 4.12
CA ALA A 137 -1.18 5.14 2.84
C ALA A 137 -2.46 4.59 2.18
N SER A 138 -2.96 5.27 1.16
CA SER A 138 -4.17 4.87 0.45
C SER A 138 -4.05 5.00 -1.06
N GLY A 139 -4.89 4.26 -1.78
CA GLY A 139 -5.08 4.38 -3.22
C GLY A 139 -6.57 4.43 -3.55
N LEU A 140 -6.97 5.39 -4.38
CA LEU A 140 -8.33 5.54 -4.84
C LEU A 140 -8.46 4.97 -6.25
N VAL A 141 -9.38 4.03 -6.43
CA VAL A 141 -9.73 3.45 -7.73
C VAL A 141 -11.17 3.85 -8.05
N LEU A 142 -11.40 4.38 -9.26
CA LEU A 142 -12.71 4.77 -9.76
C LEU A 142 -12.88 4.24 -11.18
N GLY A 143 -13.98 3.54 -11.44
CA GLY A 143 -14.25 2.91 -12.73
C GLY A 143 -13.20 1.87 -13.13
N GLY A 144 -12.53 1.23 -12.17
CA GLY A 144 -11.45 0.25 -12.41
C GLY A 144 -10.07 0.85 -12.69
N HIS A 145 -9.92 2.19 -12.61
CA HIS A 145 -8.66 2.90 -12.86
C HIS A 145 -8.19 3.66 -11.62
N LEU A 146 -6.88 3.80 -11.46
CA LEU A 146 -6.34 4.68 -10.44
C LEU A 146 -6.77 6.12 -10.68
N SER A 147 -7.21 6.80 -9.62
CA SER A 147 -7.45 8.24 -9.69
C SER A 147 -6.17 8.98 -10.08
N PRO A 148 -6.25 10.09 -10.84
CA PRO A 148 -5.07 10.90 -11.14
C PRO A 148 -4.28 11.25 -9.89
N SER A 149 -2.96 11.15 -9.97
CA SER A 149 -2.09 11.41 -8.83
C SER A 149 -1.24 12.68 -9.01
N ARG A 150 -0.83 13.19 -7.86
CA ARG A 150 0.24 14.17 -7.71
C ARG A 150 1.12 13.72 -6.54
N PRO A 151 2.34 14.24 -6.39
CA PRO A 151 3.09 14.01 -5.17
C PRO A 151 2.22 14.24 -3.93
N TRP A 152 2.29 13.35 -2.95
CA TRP A 152 1.48 13.31 -1.72
C TRP A 152 0.06 12.75 -1.86
N THR A 153 -0.39 12.37 -3.05
CA THR A 153 -1.69 11.70 -3.21
C THR A 153 -1.68 10.36 -2.50
N GLY A 154 -2.65 10.15 -1.61
CA GLY A 154 -2.79 8.91 -0.85
C GLY A 154 -2.05 8.88 0.49
N GLU A 155 -1.26 9.90 0.82
CA GLU A 155 -0.50 10.01 2.08
C GLU A 155 -1.39 10.37 3.28
N ILE A 156 -2.49 9.65 3.45
CA ILE A 156 -3.46 9.90 4.55
C ILE A 156 -2.86 9.68 5.94
N GLY A 157 -1.78 8.90 6.04
CA GLY A 157 -1.03 8.71 7.28
C GLY A 157 -0.40 9.99 7.82
N GLN A 158 -0.21 11.00 6.95
CA GLN A 158 0.33 12.32 7.32
C GLN A 158 -0.73 13.33 7.76
N VAL A 159 -2.02 12.96 7.72
CA VAL A 159 -3.11 13.84 8.22
C VAL A 159 -2.95 14.05 9.72
N GLY A 160 -3.02 15.30 10.15
CA GLY A 160 -2.93 15.67 11.58
C GLY A 160 -4.16 15.21 12.35
N VAL A 161 -3.95 14.44 13.41
CA VAL A 161 -4.99 13.99 14.36
C VAL A 161 -4.57 14.29 15.79
N ALA A 162 -5.53 14.45 16.70
CA ALA A 162 -5.22 14.60 18.12
C ALA A 162 -4.69 13.26 18.69
N HIS A 163 -3.52 13.28 19.32
CA HIS A 163 -3.00 12.10 20.01
C HIS A 163 -3.90 11.77 21.23
N PRO A 164 -4.40 10.53 21.36
CA PRO A 164 -5.42 10.19 22.37
C PRO A 164 -5.04 10.52 23.80
N ALA A 165 -3.77 10.35 24.17
CA ALA A 165 -3.31 10.58 25.54
C ALA A 165 -2.96 12.05 25.83
N THR A 166 -2.53 12.84 24.83
CA THR A 166 -1.95 14.18 25.07
C THR A 166 -2.75 15.30 24.42
N GLY A 167 -3.63 15.00 23.47
CA GLY A 167 -4.36 15.99 22.67
C GLY A 167 -3.49 16.75 21.65
N VAL A 168 -2.19 16.53 21.63
CA VAL A 168 -1.27 17.17 20.67
C VAL A 168 -1.56 16.66 19.26
N ILE A 169 -1.53 17.55 18.27
CA ILE A 169 -1.70 17.16 16.86
C ILE A 169 -0.44 16.47 16.37
N VAL A 170 -0.63 15.25 15.87
CA VAL A 170 0.43 14.36 15.36
C VAL A 170 -0.05 13.71 14.05
N PRO A 171 0.85 13.18 13.20
CA PRO A 171 0.44 12.40 12.03
C PRO A 171 -0.42 11.20 12.42
N LEU A 172 -1.46 10.91 11.66
CA LEU A 172 -2.35 9.75 11.86
C LEU A 172 -1.55 8.44 12.04
N GLU A 173 -0.53 8.23 11.24
CA GLU A 173 0.27 7.00 11.31
C GLU A 173 1.02 6.83 12.63
N SER A 174 1.30 7.93 13.37
CA SER A 174 1.91 7.86 14.68
C SER A 174 0.94 7.39 15.79
N VAL A 175 -0.35 7.30 15.47
CA VAL A 175 -1.42 6.80 16.35
C VAL A 175 -1.94 5.44 15.88
N SER A 176 -2.15 5.28 14.55
CA SER A 176 -2.99 4.23 13.97
C SER A 176 -2.21 3.22 13.11
N SER A 177 -0.91 3.43 12.83
CA SER A 177 -0.12 2.41 12.13
C SER A 177 0.17 1.19 13.03
N ALA A 178 0.46 0.04 12.44
CA ALA A 178 0.84 -1.16 13.17
C ALA A 178 2.06 -0.91 14.08
N SER A 179 3.05 -0.16 13.59
CA SER A 179 4.22 0.22 14.39
C SER A 179 3.87 1.16 15.56
N ALA A 180 2.94 2.09 15.36
CA ALA A 180 2.50 3.01 16.40
C ALA A 180 1.70 2.29 17.50
N ILE A 181 0.81 1.37 17.12
CA ILE A 181 0.05 0.53 18.04
C ILE A 181 1.01 -0.29 18.91
N ALA A 182 1.99 -0.96 18.29
CA ALA A 182 2.98 -1.77 19.01
C ALA A 182 3.81 -0.92 19.98
N ARG A 183 4.31 0.24 19.54
CA ARG A 183 5.09 1.16 20.37
C ARG A 183 4.27 1.66 21.57
N ARG A 184 3.02 2.11 21.35
CA ARG A 184 2.13 2.57 22.42
C ARG A 184 1.85 1.49 23.45
N ALA A 185 1.73 0.23 23.01
CA ALA A 185 1.53 -0.89 23.91
C ALA A 185 2.81 -1.25 24.68
N ALA A 186 3.98 -1.11 24.08
CA ALA A 186 5.27 -1.29 24.77
C ALA A 186 5.48 -0.17 25.81
N ASP A 187 5.23 1.11 25.44
CA ASP A 187 5.30 2.25 26.38
C ASP A 187 4.35 2.08 27.58
N ALA A 188 3.23 1.38 27.40
CA ALA A 188 2.28 1.04 28.47
C ALA A 188 2.65 -0.25 29.23
N GLY A 189 3.74 -0.92 28.89
CA GLY A 189 4.19 -2.16 29.51
C GLY A 189 3.33 -3.39 29.23
N ILE A 190 2.53 -3.37 28.15
CA ILE A 190 1.61 -4.47 27.77
C ILE A 190 2.35 -5.55 26.99
N VAL A 191 3.25 -5.12 26.11
CA VAL A 191 4.10 -6.00 25.29
C VAL A 191 5.56 -5.58 25.43
N PRO A 192 6.53 -6.47 25.18
CA PRO A 192 7.94 -6.11 25.23
C PRO A 192 8.34 -5.14 24.10
N ASP A 193 9.44 -4.44 24.28
CA ASP A 193 10.07 -3.64 23.23
C ASP A 193 10.38 -4.51 22.01
N GLY A 194 10.05 -3.97 20.82
CA GLY A 194 10.22 -4.68 19.56
C GLY A 194 9.08 -5.63 19.18
N ALA A 195 8.06 -5.76 20.01
CA ALA A 195 6.82 -6.47 19.66
C ALA A 195 6.11 -5.83 18.47
N GLY A 196 5.28 -6.61 17.77
CA GLY A 196 4.43 -6.14 16.68
C GLY A 196 2.98 -5.86 17.10
N ALA A 197 2.19 -5.29 16.20
CA ALA A 197 0.75 -5.09 16.46
C ALA A 197 0.01 -6.41 16.75
N ARG A 198 0.50 -7.53 16.22
CA ARG A 198 -0.05 -8.87 16.50
C ARG A 198 0.02 -9.23 17.97
N ASP A 199 1.13 -8.91 18.64
CA ASP A 199 1.28 -9.18 20.07
C ASP A 199 0.30 -8.35 20.89
N VAL A 200 -0.06 -7.14 20.44
CA VAL A 200 -1.09 -6.29 21.06
C VAL A 200 -2.49 -6.89 20.85
N GLU A 201 -2.79 -7.40 19.66
CA GLU A 201 -4.03 -8.13 19.38
C GLU A 201 -4.15 -9.36 20.28
N ASP A 202 -3.08 -10.14 20.42
CA ASP A 202 -3.05 -11.33 21.28
C ASP A 202 -3.23 -10.94 22.75
N ALA A 203 -2.62 -9.86 23.24
CA ALA A 203 -2.84 -9.33 24.57
C ALA A 203 -4.31 -8.90 24.81
N ALA A 204 -4.94 -8.28 23.80
CA ALA A 204 -6.36 -7.92 23.86
C ALA A 204 -7.25 -9.16 23.94
N VAL A 205 -6.96 -10.21 23.16
CA VAL A 205 -7.66 -11.51 23.22
C VAL A 205 -7.52 -12.16 24.59
N MET A 206 -6.34 -12.02 25.23
CA MET A 206 -6.09 -12.52 26.59
C MET A 206 -6.71 -11.66 27.70
N GLY A 207 -7.44 -10.60 27.34
CA GLY A 207 -8.23 -9.80 28.28
C GLY A 207 -7.58 -8.49 28.72
N SER A 208 -6.47 -8.06 28.11
CA SER A 208 -5.89 -6.74 28.41
C SER A 208 -6.80 -5.62 27.93
N GLN A 209 -7.45 -4.95 28.88
CA GLN A 209 -8.34 -3.81 28.61
C GLN A 209 -7.55 -2.62 27.99
N GLU A 210 -6.30 -2.47 28.38
CA GLU A 210 -5.44 -1.41 27.86
C GLU A 210 -5.05 -1.67 26.42
N ALA A 211 -4.77 -2.95 26.03
CA ALA A 211 -4.57 -3.32 24.63
C ALA A 211 -5.81 -3.04 23.79
N VAL A 212 -7.00 -3.39 24.27
CA VAL A 212 -8.28 -3.08 23.62
C VAL A 212 -8.44 -1.58 23.44
N ARG A 213 -8.15 -0.78 24.47
CA ARG A 213 -8.24 0.69 24.41
C ARG A 213 -7.31 1.28 23.35
N ILE A 214 -6.06 0.81 23.28
CA ILE A 214 -5.09 1.27 22.28
C ILE A 214 -5.58 0.98 20.85
N LEU A 215 -6.13 -0.22 20.62
CA LEU A 215 -6.70 -0.61 19.33
C LEU A 215 -7.94 0.22 18.98
N ASP A 216 -8.84 0.44 19.92
CA ASP A 216 -10.05 1.26 19.74
C ASP A 216 -9.70 2.71 19.37
N GLU A 217 -8.76 3.32 20.10
CA GLU A 217 -8.29 4.68 19.84
C GLU A 217 -7.62 4.79 18.45
N ALA A 218 -6.75 3.83 18.12
CA ALA A 218 -6.08 3.80 16.82
C ALA A 218 -7.08 3.69 15.66
N MET A 219 -8.03 2.76 15.76
CA MET A 219 -9.05 2.57 14.73
C MET A 219 -10.08 3.70 14.73
N GLY A 220 -10.35 4.32 15.86
CA GLY A 220 -11.18 5.52 15.98
C GLY A 220 -10.59 6.70 15.18
N ALA A 221 -9.29 6.98 15.36
CA ALA A 221 -8.59 8.03 14.63
C ALA A 221 -8.54 7.74 13.12
N LEU A 222 -8.24 6.50 12.74
CA LEU A 222 -8.25 6.08 11.34
C LEU A 222 -9.64 6.24 10.72
N GLY A 223 -10.68 5.75 11.39
CA GLY A 223 -12.06 5.83 10.90
C GLY A 223 -12.55 7.26 10.74
N HIS A 224 -12.15 8.18 11.63
CA HIS A 224 -12.45 9.60 11.46
C HIS A 224 -11.87 10.16 10.16
N VAL A 225 -10.59 9.93 9.88
CA VAL A 225 -9.95 10.38 8.64
C VAL A 225 -10.61 9.73 7.42
N LEU A 226 -10.87 8.42 7.47
CA LEU A 226 -11.51 7.70 6.37
C LEU A 226 -12.95 8.15 6.13
N SER A 227 -13.70 8.57 7.16
CA SER A 227 -15.04 9.12 6.97
C SER A 227 -14.99 10.44 6.21
N VAL A 228 -14.01 11.31 6.46
CA VAL A 228 -13.83 12.56 5.71
C VAL A 228 -13.52 12.27 4.24
N VAL A 229 -12.60 11.32 3.96
CA VAL A 229 -12.28 10.91 2.57
C VAL A 229 -13.51 10.31 1.89
N ALA A 230 -14.26 9.44 2.57
CA ALA A 230 -15.48 8.84 2.04
C ALA A 230 -16.54 9.88 1.66
N HIS A 231 -16.70 10.93 2.44
CA HIS A 231 -17.61 12.04 2.10
C HIS A 231 -17.13 12.86 0.90
N GLN A 232 -15.82 12.91 0.65
CA GLN A 232 -15.26 13.62 -0.51
C GLN A 232 -15.46 12.84 -1.82
N VAL A 233 -15.33 11.51 -1.79
CA VAL A 233 -15.33 10.66 -2.99
C VAL A 233 -16.65 9.90 -3.20
N GLY A 234 -17.61 10.05 -2.30
CA GLY A 234 -18.80 9.22 -2.21
C GLY A 234 -18.59 8.02 -1.29
N SER A 235 -19.68 7.40 -0.83
CA SER A 235 -19.63 6.25 0.09
C SER A 235 -19.25 4.95 -0.65
N ILE A 236 -18.08 4.93 -1.31
CA ILE A 236 -17.52 3.76 -1.98
C ILE A 236 -16.91 2.79 -0.94
N PRO A 237 -16.78 1.49 -1.25
CA PRO A 237 -16.16 0.53 -0.34
C PRO A 237 -14.73 0.92 0.07
N ILE A 238 -14.41 0.73 1.35
CA ILE A 238 -13.05 0.83 1.87
C ILE A 238 -12.46 -0.58 1.96
N VAL A 239 -11.32 -0.80 1.30
CA VAL A 239 -10.59 -2.07 1.30
C VAL A 239 -9.40 -1.93 2.23
N LEU A 240 -9.42 -2.61 3.38
CA LEU A 240 -8.34 -2.60 4.36
C LEU A 240 -7.28 -3.65 4.00
N GLY A 241 -6.06 -3.18 3.74
CA GLY A 241 -4.87 -3.98 3.47
C GLY A 241 -3.79 -3.79 4.53
N GLY A 242 -2.61 -4.34 4.25
CA GLY A 242 -1.49 -4.33 5.19
C GLY A 242 -1.64 -5.38 6.30
N GLY A 243 -0.67 -5.42 7.20
CA GLY A 243 -0.62 -6.42 8.28
C GLY A 243 -1.82 -6.38 9.21
N LEU A 244 -2.29 -5.18 9.53
CA LEU A 244 -3.39 -4.95 10.47
C LEU A 244 -4.75 -5.47 9.96
N SER A 245 -4.92 -5.63 8.65
CA SER A 245 -6.16 -6.18 8.06
C SER A 245 -6.50 -7.61 8.52
N ARG A 246 -5.57 -8.29 9.21
CA ARG A 246 -5.75 -9.65 9.71
C ARG A 246 -6.30 -9.72 11.14
N GLY A 247 -6.40 -8.59 11.85
CA GLY A 247 -6.76 -8.52 13.28
C GLY A 247 -8.25 -8.76 13.58
N GLY A 248 -9.05 -9.17 12.60
CA GLY A 248 -10.46 -9.56 12.83
C GLY A 248 -11.29 -8.44 13.47
N GLU A 249 -12.23 -8.82 14.34
CA GLU A 249 -13.15 -7.85 14.97
C GLU A 249 -12.46 -6.85 15.91
N LEU A 250 -11.25 -7.14 16.41
CA LEU A 250 -10.47 -6.17 17.17
C LEU A 250 -10.08 -4.94 16.34
N ILE A 251 -9.97 -5.08 15.03
CA ILE A 251 -9.65 -4.01 14.08
C ILE A 251 -10.92 -3.53 13.37
N TYR A 252 -11.71 -4.45 12.82
CA TYR A 252 -12.87 -4.09 12.01
C TYR A 252 -14.04 -3.55 12.83
N GLY A 253 -14.23 -4.01 14.06
CA GLY A 253 -15.28 -3.56 14.96
C GLY A 253 -15.15 -2.05 15.29
N PRO A 254 -14.04 -1.60 15.90
CA PRO A 254 -13.82 -0.19 16.19
C PRO A 254 -13.84 0.70 14.93
N LEU A 255 -13.19 0.23 13.85
CA LEU A 255 -13.16 0.99 12.59
C LEU A 255 -14.57 1.19 12.00
N ARG A 256 -15.39 0.14 12.01
CA ARG A 256 -16.79 0.21 11.55
C ARG A 256 -17.61 1.15 12.41
N ARG A 257 -17.43 1.13 13.75
CA ARG A 257 -18.09 2.09 14.66
C ARG A 257 -17.70 3.52 14.33
N ALA A 258 -16.40 3.79 14.12
CA ALA A 258 -15.92 5.12 13.79
C ALA A 258 -16.45 5.65 12.45
N LEU A 259 -16.50 4.79 11.42
CA LEU A 259 -17.08 5.11 10.12
C LEU A 259 -18.60 5.43 10.24
N THR A 260 -19.32 4.65 11.04
CA THR A 260 -20.74 4.89 11.29
C THR A 260 -20.97 6.21 12.01
N LEU A 261 -20.18 6.53 13.03
CA LEU A 261 -20.26 7.80 13.76
C LEU A 261 -19.86 9.00 12.88
N GLY A 262 -18.92 8.83 11.97
CA GLY A 262 -18.51 9.85 11.01
C GLY A 262 -19.49 10.06 9.84
N SER A 263 -20.49 9.19 9.67
CA SER A 263 -21.45 9.20 8.56
C SER A 263 -22.87 9.51 9.06
N ILE A 264 -23.14 10.77 9.38
CA ILE A 264 -24.41 11.16 10.04
C ILE A 264 -25.61 11.05 9.09
N VAL A 265 -25.44 11.41 7.83
CA VAL A 265 -26.55 11.46 6.84
C VAL A 265 -26.36 10.39 5.75
N ALA A 266 -25.14 10.28 5.21
CA ALA A 266 -24.83 9.27 4.20
C ALA A 266 -24.69 7.88 4.86
N PRO A 267 -24.97 6.77 4.14
CA PRO A 267 -24.65 5.46 4.65
C PRO A 267 -23.13 5.32 4.84
N PRO A 268 -22.66 4.65 5.92
CA PRO A 268 -21.26 4.41 6.10
C PRO A 268 -20.72 3.51 4.96
N PRO A 269 -19.46 3.71 4.50
CA PRO A 269 -18.88 2.88 3.47
C PRO A 269 -18.76 1.42 3.92
N ALA A 270 -18.94 0.49 2.99
CA ALA A 270 -18.68 -0.92 3.24
C ALA A 270 -17.19 -1.13 3.54
N LEU A 271 -16.87 -1.90 4.57
CA LEU A 271 -15.50 -2.21 4.95
C LEU A 271 -15.15 -3.64 4.52
N LEU A 272 -14.22 -3.77 3.57
CA LEU A 272 -13.78 -5.02 2.97
C LEU A 272 -12.35 -5.34 3.39
N ARG A 273 -12.00 -6.61 3.41
CA ARG A 273 -10.63 -7.06 3.61
C ARG A 273 -9.95 -7.30 2.27
N ALA A 274 -8.73 -6.79 2.10
CA ALA A 274 -7.85 -7.08 0.97
C ALA A 274 -7.59 -8.60 0.82
N ARG A 275 -7.54 -9.10 -0.40
CA ARG A 275 -7.45 -10.54 -0.70
C ARG A 275 -6.10 -10.98 -1.24
N LEU A 276 -5.36 -10.10 -1.92
CA LEU A 276 -4.09 -10.44 -2.56
C LEU A 276 -2.91 -10.49 -1.55
N GLY A 277 -3.09 -9.92 -0.37
CA GLY A 277 -2.12 -10.01 0.72
C GLY A 277 -0.75 -9.41 0.36
N ALA A 278 0.31 -10.20 0.46
CA ALA A 278 1.68 -9.75 0.22
C ALA A 278 2.04 -9.58 -1.28
N ASP A 279 1.14 -9.96 -2.18
CA ASP A 279 1.34 -9.86 -3.62
C ASP A 279 0.67 -8.62 -4.23
N SER A 280 -0.14 -7.89 -3.44
CA SER A 280 -0.93 -6.75 -3.94
C SER A 280 -0.09 -5.73 -4.72
N GLN A 281 1.08 -5.36 -4.20
CA GLN A 281 1.94 -4.34 -4.82
C GLN A 281 2.59 -4.86 -6.10
N ALA A 282 3.16 -6.07 -6.08
CA ALA A 282 3.77 -6.67 -7.26
C ALA A 282 2.75 -6.92 -8.37
N LEU A 283 1.56 -7.41 -8.04
CA LEU A 283 0.44 -7.54 -8.98
C LEU A 283 -0.06 -6.18 -9.45
N GLY A 284 -0.05 -5.15 -8.59
CA GLY A 284 -0.34 -3.78 -8.97
C GLY A 284 0.63 -3.25 -10.03
N ALA A 285 1.92 -3.54 -9.85
CA ALA A 285 2.92 -3.23 -10.86
C ALA A 285 2.65 -3.99 -12.18
N VAL A 286 2.23 -5.27 -12.13
CA VAL A 286 1.76 -5.99 -13.33
C VAL A 286 0.59 -5.27 -13.99
N ALA A 287 -0.42 -4.83 -13.22
CA ALA A 287 -1.55 -4.10 -13.78
C ALA A 287 -1.11 -2.84 -14.52
N LEU A 288 -0.17 -2.08 -13.94
CA LEU A 288 0.39 -0.90 -14.61
C LEU A 288 1.12 -1.25 -15.91
N SER A 289 1.86 -2.37 -15.98
CA SER A 289 2.53 -2.78 -17.22
C SER A 289 1.54 -3.14 -18.33
N LEU A 290 0.47 -3.84 -17.97
CA LEU A 290 -0.60 -4.21 -18.92
C LEU A 290 -1.34 -2.97 -19.44
N GLU A 291 -1.66 -1.99 -18.59
CA GLU A 291 -2.27 -0.73 -19.01
C GLU A 291 -1.35 0.07 -19.95
N LEU A 292 -0.03 0.04 -19.73
CA LEU A 292 0.93 0.70 -20.61
C LEU A 292 0.97 0.04 -21.99
N GLU A 293 0.91 -1.29 -22.06
CA GLU A 293 0.88 -2.02 -23.34
C GLU A 293 -0.37 -1.70 -24.16
N GLU A 294 -1.54 -1.56 -23.53
CA GLU A 294 -2.79 -1.19 -24.20
C GLU A 294 -2.71 0.19 -24.88
N VAL A 295 -1.90 1.11 -24.35
CA VAL A 295 -1.70 2.46 -24.93
C VAL A 295 -0.81 2.42 -26.18
N TYR A 296 0.11 1.45 -26.26
CA TYR A 296 1.07 1.34 -27.36
C TYR A 296 0.67 0.29 -28.42
N ALA A 297 -0.39 -0.48 -28.21
CA ALA A 297 -0.95 -1.45 -29.16
C ALA A 297 -1.93 -0.79 -30.16
#